data_2ee55678174996a920e60f8e837c3e04
#
_entry.id   2ee55678174996a920e60f8e837c3e04
#
_cell.length_a   1.000
_cell.length_b   1.000
_cell.length_c   1.000
_cell.angle_alpha   90.00
_cell.angle_beta   90.00
_cell.angle_gamma   90.00
#
_symmetry.space_group_name_H-M   'P 1'
#
loop_
_entity.id
_entity.type
_entity.pdbx_description
1 polymer ?
#
loop_
_entity_poly.entity_id
_entity_poly.type
_entity_poly.pdbx_seq_one_letter_code
_entity_poly.pdbx_strand_id
1 'polypeptide(L)'
;MKTKTKIGIVGSGHIGGNLGILLARAGYEIFYSSRHPETLKDLVKTAGPKARAGNVADAIAFGDVIVLSLPLKALPALDAETKDALKGKIVIDTSNPYPERDGVIAEEARREPGGTGTLVARLLPGARIVRAFNTVYFEDLKKTINKNGEKIGIPIASDDQEGLKVVGELVKHVGLDPVAVGGLSTSKLFDVGTAVYATSASAREIKEKLNLKHAGSRRAA
;
A
#
# COMPACT_ATOMS: atom_id res chain seq x y z
N MET A 1 -9.71 -25.86 -1.20
CA MET A 1 -8.80 -24.86 -0.64
C MET A 1 -8.90 -23.61 -1.51
N LYS A 2 -9.31 -22.44 -0.97
CA LYS A 2 -9.21 -21.18 -1.73
C LYS A 2 -7.74 -20.96 -2.07
N THR A 3 -7.41 -20.85 -3.35
CA THR A 3 -6.08 -20.44 -3.81
C THR A 3 -5.72 -19.14 -3.11
N LYS A 4 -4.58 -19.12 -2.41
CA LYS A 4 -4.15 -17.94 -1.67
C LYS A 4 -3.81 -16.84 -2.67
N THR A 5 -4.32 -15.63 -2.48
CA THR A 5 -4.05 -14.44 -3.28
C THR A 5 -2.57 -14.30 -3.60
N LYS A 6 -2.22 -14.11 -4.85
CA LYS A 6 -0.85 -13.86 -5.32
C LYS A 6 -0.55 -12.36 -5.31
N ILE A 7 0.64 -11.97 -4.88
CA ILE A 7 1.01 -10.56 -4.73
C ILE A 7 2.17 -10.21 -5.67
N GLY A 8 1.93 -9.29 -6.59
CA GLY A 8 2.98 -8.66 -7.38
C GLY A 8 3.49 -7.39 -6.70
N ILE A 9 4.81 -7.24 -6.59
CA ILE A 9 5.44 -6.05 -5.99
C ILE A 9 6.12 -5.25 -7.11
N VAL A 10 5.57 -4.10 -7.42
CA VAL A 10 6.15 -3.13 -8.36
C VAL A 10 6.90 -2.07 -7.56
N GLY A 11 8.24 -2.20 -7.54
CA GLY A 11 9.12 -1.40 -6.70
C GLY A 11 9.53 -2.13 -5.42
N SER A 12 10.68 -2.82 -5.47
CA SER A 12 11.22 -3.66 -4.38
C SER A 12 12.22 -2.92 -3.49
N GLY A 13 11.97 -1.62 -3.22
CA GLY A 13 12.73 -0.81 -2.27
C GLY A 13 12.37 -1.11 -0.81
N HIS A 14 12.66 -0.16 0.09
CA HIS A 14 12.46 -0.35 1.54
C HIS A 14 11.02 -0.73 1.92
N ILE A 15 10.02 -0.05 1.38
CA ILE A 15 8.60 -0.35 1.69
C ILE A 15 8.16 -1.64 0.98
N GLY A 16 8.26 -1.70 -0.35
CA GLY A 16 7.78 -2.87 -1.11
C GLY A 16 8.53 -4.15 -0.76
N GLY A 17 9.85 -4.07 -0.54
CA GLY A 17 10.66 -5.21 -0.11
C GLY A 17 10.25 -5.75 1.25
N ASN A 18 10.13 -4.88 2.28
CA ASN A 18 9.73 -5.30 3.63
C ASN A 18 8.28 -5.81 3.67
N LEU A 19 7.36 -5.14 2.96
CA LEU A 19 5.97 -5.58 2.89
C LEU A 19 5.85 -6.96 2.22
N GLY A 20 6.60 -7.20 1.15
CA GLY A 20 6.65 -8.51 0.52
C GLY A 20 7.21 -9.60 1.44
N ILE A 21 8.23 -9.30 2.28
CA ILE A 21 8.72 -10.24 3.31
C ILE A 21 7.62 -10.60 4.30
N LEU A 22 6.88 -9.60 4.82
CA LEU A 22 5.79 -9.81 5.76
C LEU A 22 4.68 -10.66 5.15
N LEU A 23 4.27 -10.35 3.93
CA LEU A 23 3.25 -11.10 3.20
C LEU A 23 3.69 -12.54 2.90
N ALA A 24 4.97 -12.76 2.53
CA ALA A 24 5.51 -14.10 2.34
C ALA A 24 5.48 -14.93 3.62
N ARG A 25 5.85 -14.33 4.76
CA ARG A 25 5.77 -14.95 6.09
C ARG A 25 4.33 -15.27 6.51
N ALA A 26 3.37 -14.42 6.12
CA ALA A 26 1.93 -14.69 6.26
C ALA A 26 1.44 -15.78 5.28
N GLY A 27 2.33 -16.29 4.42
CA GLY A 27 2.14 -17.44 3.53
C GLY A 27 1.61 -17.08 2.15
N TYR A 28 1.63 -15.83 1.72
CA TYR A 28 1.32 -15.42 0.34
C TYR A 28 2.46 -15.76 -0.62
N GLU A 29 2.13 -15.95 -1.90
CA GLU A 29 3.12 -16.04 -2.97
C GLU A 29 3.48 -14.65 -3.44
N ILE A 30 4.78 -14.32 -3.49
CA ILE A 30 5.29 -12.98 -3.78
C ILE A 30 6.11 -12.98 -5.07
N PHE A 31 5.85 -12.02 -5.93
CA PHE A 31 6.68 -11.74 -7.09
C PHE A 31 7.22 -10.32 -7.00
N TYR A 32 8.49 -10.18 -6.67
CA TYR A 32 9.19 -8.90 -6.66
C TYR A 32 9.59 -8.47 -8.07
N SER A 33 9.53 -7.19 -8.37
CA SER A 33 10.04 -6.67 -9.64
C SER A 33 11.13 -5.62 -9.48
N SER A 34 12.04 -5.63 -10.44
CA SER A 34 13.10 -4.63 -10.59
C SER A 34 13.45 -4.49 -12.06
N ARG A 35 14.04 -3.34 -12.44
CA ARG A 35 14.76 -3.18 -13.72
C ARG A 35 16.02 -4.07 -13.77
N HIS A 36 16.51 -4.49 -12.60
CA HIS A 36 17.67 -5.35 -12.39
C HIS A 36 17.29 -6.49 -11.43
N PRO A 37 16.50 -7.50 -11.89
CA PRO A 37 15.98 -8.56 -11.02
C PRO A 37 17.08 -9.38 -10.33
N GLU A 38 18.24 -9.49 -10.95
CA GLU A 38 19.43 -10.17 -10.42
C GLU A 38 19.91 -9.57 -9.10
N THR A 39 19.61 -8.31 -8.82
CA THR A 39 19.98 -7.63 -7.56
C THR A 39 19.06 -7.99 -6.40
N LEU A 40 17.94 -8.66 -6.66
CA LEU A 40 16.93 -9.02 -5.65
C LEU A 40 17.15 -10.40 -5.00
N LYS A 41 18.25 -11.08 -5.27
CA LYS A 41 18.54 -12.45 -4.77
C LYS A 41 18.42 -12.55 -3.25
N ASP A 42 19.03 -11.60 -2.53
CA ASP A 42 19.02 -11.59 -1.05
C ASP A 42 17.63 -11.28 -0.50
N LEU A 43 16.89 -10.40 -1.16
CA LEU A 43 15.50 -10.09 -0.80
C LEU A 43 14.61 -11.34 -0.95
N VAL A 44 14.70 -12.03 -2.10
CA VAL A 44 13.97 -13.28 -2.36
C VAL A 44 14.32 -14.35 -1.33
N LYS A 45 15.63 -14.53 -1.05
CA LYS A 45 16.11 -15.46 -0.03
C LYS A 45 15.53 -15.14 1.36
N THR A 46 15.51 -13.86 1.74
CA THR A 46 14.96 -13.40 3.02
C THR A 46 13.45 -13.61 3.12
N ALA A 47 12.72 -13.40 2.02
CA ALA A 47 11.28 -13.62 1.95
C ALA A 47 10.91 -15.12 1.97
N GLY A 48 11.81 -15.99 1.52
CA GLY A 48 11.67 -17.44 1.61
C GLY A 48 11.12 -18.11 0.33
N PRO A 49 10.76 -19.41 0.39
CA PRO A 49 10.52 -20.24 -0.78
C PRO A 49 9.27 -19.85 -1.61
N LYS A 50 8.40 -18.99 -1.08
CA LYS A 50 7.22 -18.48 -1.79
C LYS A 50 7.48 -17.17 -2.53
N ALA A 51 8.72 -16.67 -2.51
CA ALA A 51 9.09 -15.45 -3.19
C ALA A 51 9.95 -15.74 -4.43
N ARG A 52 9.77 -14.92 -5.44
CA ARG A 52 10.57 -14.90 -6.66
C ARG A 52 10.71 -13.48 -7.19
N ALA A 53 11.60 -13.26 -8.14
CA ALA A 53 11.82 -11.95 -8.73
C ALA A 53 11.90 -12.04 -10.26
N GLY A 54 11.55 -10.93 -10.92
CA GLY A 54 11.60 -10.77 -12.36
C GLY A 54 11.38 -9.31 -12.76
N ASN A 55 10.91 -9.09 -13.98
CA ASN A 55 10.58 -7.77 -14.48
C ASN A 55 9.19 -7.28 -13.98
N VAL A 56 8.82 -6.04 -14.32
CA VAL A 56 7.56 -5.42 -13.89
C VAL A 56 6.35 -6.11 -14.51
N ALA A 57 6.41 -6.43 -15.80
CA ALA A 57 5.31 -7.09 -16.50
C ALA A 57 4.99 -8.46 -15.88
N ASP A 58 6.02 -9.26 -15.58
CA ASP A 58 5.86 -10.56 -14.92
C ASP A 58 5.21 -10.44 -13.54
N ALA A 59 5.62 -9.43 -12.75
CA ALA A 59 5.04 -9.21 -11.42
C ALA A 59 3.55 -8.81 -11.50
N ILE A 60 3.18 -7.95 -12.46
CA ILE A 60 1.79 -7.54 -12.67
C ILE A 60 0.95 -8.73 -13.19
N ALA A 61 1.47 -9.50 -14.15
CA ALA A 61 0.78 -10.68 -14.67
C ALA A 61 0.56 -11.75 -13.59
N PHE A 62 1.54 -11.94 -12.70
CA PHE A 62 1.48 -12.90 -11.61
C PHE A 62 0.48 -12.53 -10.52
N GLY A 63 0.40 -11.23 -10.13
CA GLY A 63 -0.35 -10.79 -8.95
C GLY A 63 -1.84 -10.65 -9.19
N ASP A 64 -2.65 -11.20 -8.27
CA ASP A 64 -4.07 -10.86 -8.12
C ASP A 64 -4.20 -9.46 -7.51
N VAL A 65 -3.28 -9.11 -6.59
CA VAL A 65 -3.11 -7.81 -5.96
C VAL A 65 -1.71 -7.29 -6.27
N ILE A 66 -1.60 -6.01 -6.61
CA ILE A 66 -0.34 -5.36 -6.90
C ILE A 66 0.00 -4.38 -5.78
N VAL A 67 1.18 -4.49 -5.20
CA VAL A 67 1.76 -3.45 -4.35
C VAL A 67 2.58 -2.52 -5.23
N LEU A 68 2.12 -1.29 -5.37
CA LEU A 68 2.80 -0.23 -6.12
C LEU A 68 3.61 0.63 -5.14
N SER A 69 4.92 0.38 -5.10
CA SER A 69 5.86 1.01 -4.16
C SER A 69 6.99 1.74 -4.90
N LEU A 70 6.59 2.62 -5.82
CA LEU A 70 7.49 3.45 -6.61
C LEU A 70 7.54 4.90 -6.06
N PRO A 71 8.63 5.65 -6.31
CA PRO A 71 8.61 7.10 -6.19
C PRO A 71 7.48 7.70 -7.03
N LEU A 72 6.76 8.70 -6.50
CA LEU A 72 5.60 9.28 -7.18
C LEU A 72 5.93 9.77 -8.60
N LYS A 73 7.13 10.36 -8.79
CA LYS A 73 7.62 10.83 -10.11
C LYS A 73 7.72 9.74 -11.17
N ALA A 74 7.76 8.47 -10.78
CA ALA A 74 7.86 7.37 -11.74
C ALA A 74 6.50 6.99 -12.35
N LEU A 75 5.38 7.35 -11.73
CA LEU A 75 4.04 6.92 -12.17
C LEU A 75 3.63 7.53 -13.53
N PRO A 76 3.85 8.82 -13.81
CA PRO A 76 3.56 9.37 -15.13
C PRO A 76 4.37 8.71 -16.24
N ALA A 77 5.61 8.30 -15.95
CA ALA A 77 6.56 7.70 -16.88
C ALA A 77 6.34 6.20 -17.13
N LEU A 78 5.38 5.57 -16.46
CA LEU A 78 4.99 4.20 -16.79
C LEU A 78 4.45 4.16 -18.23
N ASP A 79 4.90 3.18 -19.01
CA ASP A 79 4.43 2.98 -20.37
C ASP A 79 2.94 2.56 -20.42
N ALA A 80 2.36 2.65 -21.61
CA ALA A 80 0.95 2.32 -21.81
C ALA A 80 0.66 0.84 -21.51
N GLU A 81 1.57 -0.06 -21.85
CA GLU A 81 1.42 -1.50 -21.60
C GLU A 81 1.35 -1.80 -20.11
N THR A 82 2.25 -1.22 -19.32
CA THR A 82 2.25 -1.33 -17.85
C THR A 82 0.95 -0.78 -17.25
N LYS A 83 0.49 0.40 -17.70
CA LYS A 83 -0.77 0.99 -17.23
C LYS A 83 -1.97 0.12 -17.58
N ASP A 84 -1.99 -0.41 -18.80
CA ASP A 84 -3.06 -1.30 -19.28
C ASP A 84 -3.09 -2.62 -18.51
N ALA A 85 -1.95 -3.19 -18.18
CA ALA A 85 -1.85 -4.41 -17.37
C ALA A 85 -2.36 -4.23 -15.92
N LEU A 86 -2.40 -3.00 -15.40
CA LEU A 86 -2.95 -2.68 -14.08
C LEU A 86 -4.48 -2.52 -14.07
N LYS A 87 -5.13 -2.38 -15.23
CA LYS A 87 -6.59 -2.22 -15.32
C LYS A 87 -7.32 -3.41 -14.68
N GLY A 88 -8.31 -3.12 -13.85
CA GLY A 88 -9.11 -4.11 -13.12
C GLY A 88 -8.40 -4.76 -11.93
N LYS A 89 -7.09 -4.59 -11.77
CA LYS A 89 -6.36 -5.13 -10.62
C LYS A 89 -6.51 -4.27 -9.39
N ILE A 90 -6.57 -4.89 -8.22
CA ILE A 90 -6.44 -4.18 -6.93
C ILE A 90 -4.99 -3.73 -6.80
N VAL A 91 -4.78 -2.42 -6.69
CA VAL A 91 -3.45 -1.80 -6.59
C VAL A 91 -3.32 -1.09 -5.25
N ILE A 92 -2.47 -1.61 -4.38
CA ILE A 92 -2.11 -0.98 -3.12
C ILE A 92 -1.08 0.11 -3.42
N ASP A 93 -1.48 1.37 -3.31
CA ASP A 93 -0.60 2.51 -3.48
C ASP A 93 0.05 2.91 -2.15
N THR A 94 1.39 2.83 -2.12
CA THR A 94 2.21 3.20 -0.95
C THR A 94 3.00 4.49 -1.18
N SER A 95 2.80 5.18 -2.30
CA SER A 95 3.61 6.32 -2.70
C SER A 95 3.44 7.52 -1.75
N ASN A 96 4.45 8.35 -1.64
CA ASN A 96 4.43 9.58 -0.85
C ASN A 96 5.03 10.74 -1.66
N PRO A 97 4.40 11.94 -1.63
CA PRO A 97 4.86 13.09 -2.40
C PRO A 97 5.96 13.85 -1.65
N TYR A 98 7.23 13.55 -1.94
CA TYR A 98 8.37 14.28 -1.41
C TYR A 98 8.92 15.25 -2.46
N PRO A 99 8.79 16.60 -2.30
CA PRO A 99 9.20 17.56 -3.31
C PRO A 99 10.67 17.44 -3.72
N GLU A 100 11.55 17.15 -2.78
CA GLU A 100 12.99 17.02 -3.02
C GLU A 100 13.31 15.82 -3.93
N ARG A 101 12.47 14.78 -3.90
CA ARG A 101 12.62 13.57 -4.72
C ARG A 101 11.80 13.63 -6.00
N ASP A 102 10.58 14.09 -5.89
CA ASP A 102 9.54 13.92 -6.92
C ASP A 102 9.26 15.23 -7.70
N GLY A 103 9.72 16.40 -7.21
CA GLY A 103 9.56 17.68 -7.91
C GLY A 103 8.11 18.09 -8.10
N VAL A 104 7.77 18.57 -9.30
CA VAL A 104 6.46 19.16 -9.63
C VAL A 104 5.27 18.24 -9.30
N ILE A 105 5.40 16.96 -9.54
CA ILE A 105 4.29 16.02 -9.26
C ILE A 105 3.99 15.88 -7.77
N ALA A 106 4.99 16.08 -6.90
CA ALA A 106 4.75 16.11 -5.46
C ALA A 106 3.94 17.35 -5.06
N GLU A 107 4.21 18.49 -5.70
CA GLU A 107 3.42 19.72 -5.49
C GLU A 107 1.99 19.56 -6.01
N GLU A 108 1.80 18.89 -7.15
CA GLU A 108 0.48 18.54 -7.67
C GLU A 108 -0.29 17.67 -6.67
N ALA A 109 0.34 16.61 -6.17
CA ALA A 109 -0.29 15.70 -5.19
C ALA A 109 -0.70 16.43 -3.90
N ARG A 110 0.11 17.37 -3.41
CA ARG A 110 -0.19 18.17 -2.22
C ARG A 110 -1.39 19.11 -2.42
N ARG A 111 -1.57 19.62 -3.65
CA ARG A 111 -2.71 20.49 -4.02
C ARG A 111 -3.96 19.70 -4.37
N GLU A 112 -3.83 18.40 -4.63
CA GLU A 112 -4.97 17.55 -4.99
C GLU A 112 -5.98 17.53 -3.84
N PRO A 113 -7.26 17.94 -4.07
CA PRO A 113 -8.26 18.00 -3.02
C PRO A 113 -8.48 16.68 -2.29
N GLY A 114 -8.44 15.56 -3.01
CA GLY A 114 -8.57 14.21 -2.46
C GLY A 114 -7.25 13.57 -2.02
N GLY A 115 -6.12 14.28 -2.08
CA GLY A 115 -4.81 13.77 -1.68
C GLY A 115 -4.13 12.88 -2.74
N THR A 116 -2.99 12.33 -2.36
CA THR A 116 -2.12 11.55 -3.27
C THR A 116 -2.84 10.36 -3.90
N GLY A 117 -3.70 9.66 -3.17
CA GLY A 117 -4.45 8.51 -3.72
C GLY A 117 -5.33 8.88 -4.92
N THR A 118 -5.98 10.05 -4.88
CA THR A 118 -6.80 10.54 -6.00
C THR A 118 -5.94 10.88 -7.22
N LEU A 119 -4.78 11.50 -7.02
CA LEU A 119 -3.81 11.72 -8.10
C LEU A 119 -3.36 10.40 -8.72
N VAL A 120 -3.01 9.40 -7.91
CA VAL A 120 -2.59 8.07 -8.40
C VAL A 120 -3.69 7.40 -9.22
N ALA A 121 -4.94 7.47 -8.77
CA ALA A 121 -6.08 6.93 -9.55
C ALA A 121 -6.22 7.61 -10.92
N ARG A 122 -5.98 8.92 -11.00
CA ARG A 122 -5.98 9.67 -12.27
C ARG A 122 -4.82 9.27 -13.19
N LEU A 123 -3.66 8.97 -12.63
CA LEU A 123 -2.47 8.53 -13.38
C LEU A 123 -2.57 7.07 -13.87
N LEU A 124 -3.38 6.25 -13.21
CA LEU A 124 -3.58 4.82 -13.49
C LEU A 124 -5.06 4.50 -13.75
N PRO A 125 -5.64 5.04 -14.83
CA PRO A 125 -7.07 4.88 -15.10
C PRO A 125 -7.44 3.41 -15.30
N GLY A 126 -8.51 3.00 -14.61
CA GLY A 126 -9.00 1.61 -14.64
C GLY A 126 -8.35 0.68 -13.60
N ALA A 127 -7.29 1.08 -12.91
CA ALA A 127 -6.78 0.37 -11.75
C ALA A 127 -7.70 0.59 -10.54
N ARG A 128 -7.86 -0.44 -9.70
CA ARG A 128 -8.67 -0.41 -8.48
C ARG A 128 -7.78 0.01 -7.31
N ILE A 129 -7.62 1.31 -7.11
CA ILE A 129 -6.65 1.87 -6.15
C ILE A 129 -7.14 1.72 -4.71
N VAL A 130 -6.28 1.16 -3.87
CA VAL A 130 -6.41 1.17 -2.41
C VAL A 130 -5.18 1.85 -1.83
N ARG A 131 -5.35 3.02 -1.26
CA ARG A 131 -4.29 3.73 -0.57
C ARG A 131 -4.02 3.08 0.77
N ALA A 132 -2.79 2.59 1.02
CA ALA A 132 -2.40 1.93 2.26
C ALA A 132 -0.87 1.88 2.43
N PHE A 133 -0.40 1.64 3.67
CA PHE A 133 1.02 1.49 4.04
C PHE A 133 1.93 2.70 3.77
N ASN A 134 1.39 3.82 3.35
CA ASN A 134 2.13 5.05 3.12
C ASN A 134 2.51 5.78 4.42
N THR A 135 1.85 5.47 5.54
CA THR A 135 2.05 6.14 6.84
C THR A 135 3.07 5.47 7.75
N VAL A 136 3.51 4.25 7.42
CA VAL A 136 4.41 3.47 8.28
C VAL A 136 5.85 3.65 7.85
N TYR A 137 6.72 3.95 8.81
CA TYR A 137 8.16 3.92 8.56
C TYR A 137 8.62 2.49 8.27
N PHE A 138 9.48 2.31 7.28
CA PHE A 138 9.82 0.97 6.77
C PHE A 138 10.47 0.04 7.81
N GLU A 139 11.16 0.60 8.83
CA GLU A 139 11.73 -0.20 9.93
C GLU A 139 10.64 -0.68 10.90
N ASP A 140 9.58 0.13 11.07
CA ASP A 140 8.49 -0.24 11.98
C ASP A 140 7.57 -1.32 11.38
N LEU A 141 7.53 -1.45 10.04
CA LEU A 141 6.87 -2.59 9.40
C LEU A 141 7.37 -3.95 9.92
N LYS A 142 8.64 -4.02 10.34
CA LYS A 142 9.24 -5.27 10.88
C LYS A 142 8.75 -5.61 12.29
N LYS A 143 8.25 -4.63 13.03
CA LYS A 143 7.88 -4.78 14.44
C LYS A 143 6.42 -5.15 14.63
N THR A 144 5.52 -4.68 13.77
CA THR A 144 4.05 -4.81 13.81
C THR A 144 3.38 -4.29 15.10
N ILE A 145 4.14 -4.10 16.16
CA ILE A 145 3.71 -3.59 17.48
C ILE A 145 4.41 -2.26 17.74
N ASN A 146 3.66 -1.27 18.21
CA ASN A 146 4.19 0.04 18.56
C ASN A 146 4.85 0.02 19.97
N LYS A 147 5.41 1.16 20.38
CA LYS A 147 6.08 1.30 21.70
C LYS A 147 5.15 1.08 22.91
N ASN A 148 3.84 1.18 22.71
CA ASN A 148 2.84 0.99 23.76
C ASN A 148 2.31 -0.46 23.82
N GLY A 149 2.87 -1.39 23.04
CA GLY A 149 2.44 -2.79 22.99
C GLY A 149 1.17 -3.04 22.16
N GLU A 150 0.66 -2.01 21.43
CA GLU A 150 -0.50 -2.14 20.57
C GLU A 150 -0.07 -2.44 19.13
N LYS A 151 -0.92 -3.13 18.36
CA LYS A 151 -0.69 -3.30 16.91
C LYS A 151 -0.64 -1.96 16.20
N ILE A 152 0.31 -1.81 15.29
CA ILE A 152 0.38 -0.61 14.45
C ILE A 152 -0.83 -0.58 13.51
N GLY A 153 -1.53 0.55 13.51
CA GLY A 153 -2.67 0.81 12.66
C GLY A 153 -2.24 1.21 11.24
N ILE A 154 -2.95 0.71 10.25
CA ILE A 154 -2.78 1.08 8.85
C ILE A 154 -4.06 1.75 8.35
N PRO A 155 -4.06 3.08 8.13
CA PRO A 155 -5.18 3.72 7.48
C PRO A 155 -5.29 3.24 6.03
N ILE A 156 -6.52 2.92 5.61
CA ILE A 156 -6.84 2.46 4.27
C ILE A 156 -8.00 3.29 3.70
N ALA A 157 -7.89 3.69 2.44
CA ALA A 157 -8.93 4.42 1.72
C ALA A 157 -9.06 3.90 0.28
N SER A 158 -10.29 3.74 -0.18
CA SER A 158 -10.61 3.36 -1.56
C SER A 158 -12.09 3.59 -1.84
N ASP A 159 -12.43 3.83 -3.11
CA ASP A 159 -13.81 3.81 -3.58
C ASP A 159 -14.28 2.38 -3.92
N ASP A 160 -13.36 1.40 -3.94
CA ASP A 160 -13.61 -0.02 -4.19
C ASP A 160 -13.79 -0.79 -2.88
N GLN A 161 -15.02 -1.18 -2.57
CA GLN A 161 -15.36 -1.90 -1.33
C GLN A 161 -14.72 -3.31 -1.25
N GLU A 162 -14.60 -4.01 -2.38
CA GLU A 162 -13.91 -5.29 -2.43
C GLU A 162 -12.41 -5.11 -2.19
N GLY A 163 -11.80 -4.09 -2.83
CA GLY A 163 -10.41 -3.72 -2.61
C GLY A 163 -10.14 -3.40 -1.14
N LEU A 164 -10.98 -2.59 -0.49
CA LEU A 164 -10.89 -2.30 0.95
C LEU A 164 -10.90 -3.58 1.79
N LYS A 165 -11.82 -4.50 1.49
CA LYS A 165 -11.92 -5.78 2.21
C LYS A 165 -10.67 -6.64 2.00
N VAL A 166 -10.22 -6.82 0.76
CA VAL A 166 -9.05 -7.63 0.44
C VAL A 166 -7.80 -7.06 1.11
N VAL A 167 -7.55 -5.75 0.98
CA VAL A 167 -6.37 -5.11 1.59
C VAL A 167 -6.46 -5.10 3.10
N GLY A 168 -7.65 -4.90 3.68
CA GLY A 168 -7.87 -5.01 5.12
C GLY A 168 -7.49 -6.38 5.67
N GLU A 169 -7.82 -7.47 4.97
CA GLU A 169 -7.41 -8.83 5.35
C GLU A 169 -5.89 -9.04 5.20
N LEU A 170 -5.25 -8.48 4.15
CA LEU A 170 -3.79 -8.51 4.02
C LEU A 170 -3.10 -7.82 5.20
N VAL A 171 -3.60 -6.64 5.60
CA VAL A 171 -3.09 -5.89 6.77
C VAL A 171 -3.18 -6.73 8.04
N LYS A 172 -4.32 -7.39 8.30
CA LYS A 172 -4.50 -8.27 9.47
C LYS A 172 -3.56 -9.47 9.43
N HIS A 173 -3.41 -10.11 8.27
CA HIS A 173 -2.58 -11.31 8.12
C HIS A 173 -1.09 -11.04 8.36
N VAL A 174 -0.62 -9.81 8.12
CA VAL A 174 0.76 -9.41 8.45
C VAL A 174 0.92 -8.91 9.89
N GLY A 175 -0.13 -9.03 10.72
CA GLY A 175 -0.07 -8.68 12.14
C GLY A 175 -0.36 -7.20 12.46
N LEU A 176 -0.77 -6.42 11.48
CA LEU A 176 -1.14 -5.00 11.60
C LEU A 176 -2.66 -4.85 11.75
N ASP A 177 -3.13 -3.63 12.05
CA ASP A 177 -4.55 -3.37 12.29
C ASP A 177 -5.13 -2.37 11.27
N PRO A 178 -6.04 -2.79 10.35
CA PRO A 178 -6.56 -1.91 9.33
C PRO A 178 -7.56 -0.89 9.89
N VAL A 179 -7.45 0.36 9.45
CA VAL A 179 -8.39 1.44 9.77
C VAL A 179 -9.00 1.96 8.47
N ALA A 180 -10.22 1.54 8.15
CA ALA A 180 -10.95 2.09 7.01
C ALA A 180 -11.29 3.57 7.29
N VAL A 181 -10.74 4.48 6.48
CA VAL A 181 -10.93 5.93 6.64
C VAL A 181 -12.10 6.42 5.79
N GLY A 182 -12.31 5.81 4.63
CA GLY A 182 -13.40 6.16 3.73
C GLY A 182 -13.07 5.94 2.26
N GLY A 183 -13.72 6.68 1.37
CA GLY A 183 -13.42 6.70 -0.05
C GLY A 183 -12.01 7.23 -0.34
N LEU A 184 -11.53 7.05 -1.57
CA LEU A 184 -10.14 7.36 -1.93
C LEU A 184 -9.76 8.83 -1.67
N SER A 185 -10.71 9.76 -1.80
CA SER A 185 -10.50 11.18 -1.50
C SER A 185 -10.18 11.47 -0.03
N THR A 186 -10.49 10.55 0.89
CA THR A 186 -10.09 10.68 2.29
C THR A 186 -8.61 10.36 2.52
N SER A 187 -7.89 9.88 1.50
CA SER A 187 -6.45 9.60 1.60
C SER A 187 -5.64 10.83 2.02
N LYS A 188 -6.12 12.03 1.71
CA LYS A 188 -5.51 13.29 2.17
C LYS A 188 -5.36 13.38 3.69
N LEU A 189 -6.22 12.73 4.46
CA LEU A 189 -6.19 12.75 5.92
C LEU A 189 -4.98 12.00 6.50
N PHE A 190 -4.33 11.17 5.69
CA PHE A 190 -3.16 10.39 6.12
C PHE A 190 -1.98 10.46 5.14
N ASP A 191 -1.92 11.52 4.34
CA ASP A 191 -0.75 11.86 3.51
C ASP A 191 0.41 12.43 4.35
N VAL A 192 1.54 12.68 3.71
CA VAL A 192 2.75 13.27 4.33
C VAL A 192 2.41 14.56 5.07
N GLY A 193 2.91 14.69 6.30
CA GLY A 193 2.72 15.86 7.14
C GLY A 193 1.43 15.88 7.95
N THR A 194 0.57 14.85 7.87
CA THR A 194 -0.63 14.75 8.70
C THR A 194 -0.32 14.16 10.09
N ALA A 195 -1.30 14.26 11.00
CA ALA A 195 -1.17 13.81 12.40
C ALA A 195 -0.92 12.32 12.58
N VAL A 196 -1.19 11.50 11.55
CA VAL A 196 -1.01 10.04 11.59
C VAL A 196 0.16 9.56 10.73
N TYR A 197 0.81 10.46 9.99
CA TYR A 197 1.93 10.10 9.13
C TYR A 197 3.19 9.80 9.95
N ALA A 198 3.85 8.67 9.66
CA ALA A 198 5.11 8.21 10.29
C ALA A 198 5.07 8.15 11.83
N THR A 199 3.90 7.87 12.40
CA THR A 199 3.72 7.88 13.86
C THR A 199 3.71 6.48 14.50
N SER A 200 3.60 5.41 13.73
CA SER A 200 3.38 4.03 14.20
C SER A 200 2.22 3.94 15.22
N ALA A 201 1.21 4.80 15.04
CA ALA A 201 0.05 4.88 15.92
C ALA A 201 -0.79 3.59 15.82
N SER A 202 -1.47 3.23 16.92
CA SER A 202 -2.45 2.14 16.92
C SER A 202 -3.72 2.52 16.15
N ALA A 203 -4.55 1.53 15.80
CA ALA A 203 -5.83 1.78 15.15
C ALA A 203 -6.75 2.71 15.97
N ARG A 204 -6.70 2.60 17.30
CA ARG A 204 -7.43 3.49 18.21
C ARG A 204 -6.95 4.93 18.08
N GLU A 205 -5.63 5.15 18.19
CA GLU A 205 -5.01 6.47 18.08
C GLU A 205 -5.25 7.13 16.71
N ILE A 206 -5.23 6.35 15.61
CA ILE A 206 -5.56 6.84 14.27
C ILE A 206 -7.01 7.33 14.22
N LYS A 207 -7.97 6.53 14.72
CA LYS A 207 -9.38 6.90 14.75
C LYS A 207 -9.62 8.19 15.55
N GLU A 208 -8.96 8.34 16.70
CA GLU A 208 -9.03 9.54 17.53
C GLU A 208 -8.46 10.77 16.80
N LYS A 209 -7.24 10.66 16.24
CA LYS A 209 -6.58 11.75 15.52
C LYS A 209 -7.32 12.20 14.25
N LEU A 210 -8.00 11.27 13.59
CA LEU A 210 -8.78 11.54 12.38
C LEU A 210 -10.26 11.84 12.68
N ASN A 211 -10.67 11.90 13.96
CA ASN A 211 -12.05 12.10 14.38
C ASN A 211 -13.05 11.13 13.69
N LEU A 212 -12.59 9.89 13.44
CA LEU A 212 -13.45 8.87 12.86
C LEU A 212 -14.42 8.38 13.93
N LYS A 213 -15.71 8.72 13.78
CA LYS A 213 -16.78 8.24 14.68
C LYS A 213 -16.75 6.70 14.72
N HIS A 214 -16.90 6.14 15.90
CA HIS A 214 -17.01 4.70 16.08
C HIS A 214 -18.14 4.18 15.18
N ALA A 215 -17.81 3.42 14.14
CA ALA A 215 -18.78 2.66 13.36
C ALA A 215 -19.29 1.51 14.23
N GLY A 216 -20.18 1.81 15.21
CA GLY A 216 -20.61 0.78 16.18
C GLY A 216 -21.60 1.27 17.20
N SER A 217 -22.56 2.17 16.89
CA SER A 217 -23.76 2.33 17.72
C SER A 217 -24.94 2.86 16.93
N ARG A 218 -25.35 2.17 15.87
CA ARG A 218 -26.76 2.18 15.52
C ARG A 218 -27.38 0.96 16.22
N ARG A 219 -27.70 1.11 17.52
CA ARG A 219 -28.74 0.28 18.12
C ARG A 219 -30.03 0.64 17.39
N ALA A 220 -30.66 -0.39 16.84
CA ALA A 220 -32.03 -0.31 16.38
C ALA A 220 -32.90 0.26 17.52
N ALA A 221 -33.63 1.31 17.25
CA ALA A 221 -34.82 1.72 17.95
C ALA A 221 -36.03 1.23 17.16
#